data_97fdc6745773187a383e8d240f13158f
#
_entry.id   97fdc6745773187a383e8d240f13158f
#
_cell.length_a   1.000
_cell.length_b   1.000
_cell.length_c   1.000
_cell.angle_alpha   90.00
_cell.angle_beta   90.00
_cell.angle_gamma   90.00
#
_symmetry.space_group_name_H-M   'P 1'
#
loop_
_entity.id
_entity.type
_entity.pdbx_description
1 polymer ?
#
loop_
_entity_poly.entity_id
_entity_poly.type
_entity_poly.pdbx_seq_one_letter_code
_entity_poly.pdbx_strand_id
1 'polypeptide(L)'
;MIKASLRRRTSNYGSLVLGLALLGGVSTALAPSGHAAVPARSDQSIAVRDGRNLYLQGCSTCHGLNNQGGAGGPSLIGVGSAAVVYQVESGRMPLSNASVQAPRKKVKYTIGQIDQLGVYIQSLGGGPQIPSGNLTDGDLAKGGELFRTNCSSCHNYAGAGGALTYGKYAPALKPASARVIYGAMLSGPESMPRFSDGQLNTKDKAAIARYVQFVTHASDPGGSALGHFGPVPEGLVIFLVGMGALVVVTLWIGARA
;
A
#
# COMPACT_ATOMS: atom_id res chain seq x y z
N MET A 1 44.00 -72.34 -18.95
CA MET A 1 42.68 -72.01 -18.30
C MET A 1 42.56 -70.58 -17.72
N ILE A 2 43.63 -69.82 -17.53
CA ILE A 2 43.61 -68.49 -16.92
C ILE A 2 43.07 -67.36 -17.85
N LYS A 3 43.29 -67.47 -19.18
CA LYS A 3 42.82 -66.42 -20.15
C LYS A 3 41.29 -66.34 -20.32
N ALA A 4 40.55 -67.41 -20.11
CA ALA A 4 39.13 -67.49 -20.29
C ALA A 4 38.37 -66.76 -19.08
N SER A 5 38.93 -66.87 -17.88
CA SER A 5 38.34 -66.27 -16.68
C SER A 5 38.51 -64.69 -16.63
N LEU A 6 39.63 -64.21 -17.17
CA LEU A 6 39.88 -62.78 -17.26
C LEU A 6 38.93 -62.12 -18.25
N ARG A 7 38.69 -62.71 -19.41
CA ARG A 7 37.81 -62.21 -20.47
C ARG A 7 36.34 -62.13 -20.01
N ARG A 8 35.92 -63.07 -19.16
CA ARG A 8 34.57 -63.10 -18.59
C ARG A 8 34.38 -62.05 -17.51
N ARG A 9 35.41 -61.76 -16.71
CA ARG A 9 35.37 -60.68 -15.71
C ARG A 9 35.32 -59.26 -16.32
N THR A 10 36.13 -59.01 -17.34
CA THR A 10 36.16 -57.73 -18.06
C THR A 10 34.85 -57.46 -18.80
N SER A 11 34.19 -58.49 -19.36
CA SER A 11 32.88 -58.38 -20.01
C SER A 11 31.77 -57.98 -19.00
N ASN A 12 31.79 -58.51 -17.78
CA ASN A 12 30.80 -58.21 -16.74
C ASN A 12 30.96 -56.78 -16.19
N TYR A 13 32.18 -56.29 -16.05
CA TYR A 13 32.42 -54.92 -15.63
C TYR A 13 32.06 -53.94 -16.75
N GLY A 14 32.28 -54.28 -18.01
CA GLY A 14 31.86 -53.45 -19.14
C GLY A 14 30.34 -53.25 -19.22
N SER A 15 29.57 -54.33 -19.02
CA SER A 15 28.11 -54.26 -18.99
C SER A 15 27.57 -53.50 -17.77
N LEU A 16 28.25 -53.58 -16.63
CA LEU A 16 27.88 -52.87 -15.42
C LEU A 16 28.14 -51.35 -15.54
N VAL A 17 29.28 -50.99 -16.13
CA VAL A 17 29.60 -49.57 -16.42
C VAL A 17 28.65 -49.00 -17.47
N LEU A 18 28.32 -49.78 -18.52
CA LEU A 18 27.35 -49.33 -19.53
C LEU A 18 25.94 -49.15 -18.94
N GLY A 19 25.50 -50.06 -18.06
CA GLY A 19 24.24 -49.98 -17.36
C GLY A 19 24.14 -48.74 -16.44
N LEU A 20 25.20 -48.45 -15.70
CA LEU A 20 25.28 -47.25 -14.84
C LEU A 20 25.32 -45.94 -15.65
N ALA A 21 26.00 -45.94 -16.79
CA ALA A 21 26.04 -44.78 -17.69
C ALA A 21 24.67 -44.53 -18.34
N LEU A 22 23.93 -45.58 -18.72
CA LEU A 22 22.57 -45.45 -19.24
C LEU A 22 21.58 -44.98 -18.17
N LEU A 23 21.66 -45.52 -16.95
CA LEU A 23 20.84 -45.08 -15.83
C LEU A 23 21.13 -43.61 -15.43
N GLY A 24 22.40 -43.21 -15.41
CA GLY A 24 22.81 -41.81 -15.16
C GLY A 24 22.34 -40.88 -16.27
N GLY A 25 22.47 -41.27 -17.54
CA GLY A 25 22.03 -40.50 -18.70
C GLY A 25 20.51 -40.30 -18.74
N VAL A 26 19.75 -41.37 -18.43
CA VAL A 26 18.26 -41.26 -18.36
C VAL A 26 17.81 -40.37 -17.18
N SER A 27 18.51 -40.47 -16.05
CA SER A 27 18.18 -39.61 -14.88
C SER A 27 18.43 -38.14 -15.14
N THR A 28 19.45 -37.78 -15.93
CA THR A 28 19.70 -36.37 -16.31
C THR A 28 18.75 -35.87 -17.40
N ALA A 29 18.27 -36.75 -18.30
CA ALA A 29 17.33 -36.40 -19.35
C ALA A 29 15.88 -36.28 -18.85
N LEU A 30 15.52 -36.96 -17.76
CA LEU A 30 14.21 -36.92 -17.11
C LEU A 30 14.17 -35.99 -15.87
N ALA A 31 15.31 -35.43 -15.47
CA ALA A 31 15.32 -34.41 -14.45
C ALA A 31 14.54 -33.21 -15.00
N PRO A 32 13.41 -32.79 -14.36
CA PRO A 32 12.77 -31.54 -14.74
C PRO A 32 13.84 -30.48 -14.71
N SER A 33 13.92 -29.66 -15.75
CA SER A 33 14.75 -28.44 -15.78
C SER A 33 14.26 -27.52 -14.68
N GLY A 34 14.54 -27.90 -13.45
CA GLY A 34 14.39 -27.07 -12.29
C GLY A 34 15.30 -25.87 -12.50
N HIS A 35 14.73 -24.81 -13.06
CA HIS A 35 15.33 -23.51 -12.92
C HIS A 35 15.52 -23.35 -11.42
N ALA A 36 16.75 -23.43 -10.98
CA ALA A 36 17.12 -23.05 -9.63
C ALA A 36 16.80 -21.56 -9.45
N ALA A 37 15.53 -21.28 -9.23
CA ALA A 37 15.07 -20.01 -8.70
C ALA A 37 15.47 -19.97 -7.22
N VAL A 38 16.76 -19.80 -6.94
CA VAL A 38 17.29 -19.63 -5.59
C VAL A 38 17.92 -18.23 -5.38
N PRO A 39 17.60 -17.17 -6.11
CA PRO A 39 17.87 -15.82 -5.62
C PRO A 39 16.79 -15.30 -4.67
N ALA A 40 15.51 -15.63 -4.88
CA ALA A 40 14.40 -15.02 -4.13
C ALA A 40 14.43 -15.29 -2.60
N ARG A 41 14.94 -16.42 -2.14
CA ARG A 41 15.03 -16.73 -0.71
C ARG A 41 16.15 -15.99 0.01
N SER A 42 17.30 -15.79 -0.64
CA SER A 42 18.42 -15.05 -0.06
C SER A 42 18.09 -13.57 0.09
N ASP A 43 17.52 -12.96 -0.94
CA ASP A 43 17.16 -11.55 -0.93
C ASP A 43 16.04 -11.26 0.07
N GLN A 44 15.03 -12.12 0.16
CA GLN A 44 13.97 -12.02 1.16
C GLN A 44 14.53 -12.19 2.58
N SER A 45 15.46 -13.08 2.83
CA SER A 45 16.09 -13.25 4.15
C SER A 45 16.93 -12.03 4.55
N ILE A 46 17.61 -11.39 3.60
CA ILE A 46 18.34 -10.14 3.82
C ILE A 46 17.36 -9.02 4.12
N ALA A 47 16.30 -8.85 3.34
CA ALA A 47 15.29 -7.81 3.57
C ALA A 47 14.58 -7.97 4.93
N VAL A 48 14.29 -9.20 5.36
CA VAL A 48 13.72 -9.47 6.70
C VAL A 48 14.71 -9.07 7.81
N ARG A 49 15.98 -9.41 7.66
CA ARG A 49 17.02 -9.04 8.64
C ARG A 49 17.19 -7.53 8.74
N ASP A 50 17.27 -6.85 7.59
CA ASP A 50 17.46 -5.41 7.54
C ASP A 50 16.23 -4.67 8.05
N GLY A 51 15.02 -5.15 7.70
CA GLY A 51 13.77 -4.67 8.27
C GLY A 51 13.70 -4.83 9.79
N ARG A 52 14.17 -5.96 10.33
CA ARG A 52 14.28 -6.19 11.77
C ARG A 52 15.25 -5.19 12.43
N ASN A 53 16.38 -4.90 11.80
CA ASN A 53 17.32 -3.92 12.31
C ASN A 53 16.71 -2.52 12.37
N LEU A 54 16.00 -2.10 11.32
CA LEU A 54 15.26 -0.84 11.28
C LEU A 54 14.16 -0.79 12.37
N TYR A 55 13.44 -1.89 12.55
CA TYR A 55 12.43 -2.03 13.59
C TYR A 55 13.00 -1.84 14.99
N LEU A 56 14.11 -2.51 15.31
CA LEU A 56 14.76 -2.40 16.61
C LEU A 56 15.25 -0.98 16.93
N GLN A 57 15.65 -0.22 15.90
CA GLN A 57 16.12 1.16 16.06
C GLN A 57 14.98 2.18 16.25
N GLY A 58 13.81 1.96 15.66
CA GLY A 58 12.79 3.00 15.59
C GLY A 58 11.39 2.61 16.07
N CYS A 59 11.12 1.35 16.37
CA CYS A 59 9.77 0.85 16.61
C CYS A 59 9.63 0.05 17.91
N SER A 60 10.69 -0.66 18.29
CA SER A 60 10.67 -1.65 19.39
C SER A 60 10.36 -1.05 20.76
N THR A 61 10.70 0.23 20.99
CA THR A 61 10.41 0.93 22.25
C THR A 61 8.91 0.97 22.56
N CYS A 62 8.05 1.13 21.54
CA CYS A 62 6.61 1.18 21.70
C CYS A 62 5.94 -0.16 21.40
N HIS A 63 6.40 -0.87 20.37
CA HIS A 63 5.76 -2.10 19.91
C HIS A 63 6.36 -3.38 20.50
N GLY A 64 7.34 -3.26 21.41
CA GLY A 64 8.02 -4.38 22.07
C GLY A 64 9.12 -5.00 21.22
N LEU A 65 10.12 -5.62 21.87
CA LEU A 65 11.29 -6.22 21.21
C LEU A 65 10.91 -7.38 20.25
N ASN A 66 9.82 -8.07 20.54
CA ASN A 66 9.30 -9.20 19.76
C ASN A 66 7.99 -8.86 19.02
N ASN A 67 7.72 -7.57 18.79
CA ASN A 67 6.51 -7.07 18.12
C ASN A 67 5.19 -7.41 18.84
N GLN A 68 5.25 -7.82 20.08
CA GLN A 68 4.08 -8.24 20.88
C GLN A 68 3.19 -7.09 21.30
N GLY A 69 3.65 -5.84 21.14
CA GLY A 69 2.99 -4.66 21.67
C GLY A 69 3.34 -4.39 23.13
N GLY A 70 2.72 -3.38 23.69
CA GLY A 70 2.88 -2.94 25.09
C GLY A 70 2.11 -1.65 25.38
N ALA A 71 2.42 -0.99 26.48
CA ALA A 71 1.76 0.26 26.86
C ALA A 71 1.97 1.40 25.82
N GLY A 72 3.05 1.36 25.05
CA GLY A 72 3.39 2.38 24.05
C GLY A 72 2.80 2.15 22.67
N GLY A 73 2.32 0.94 22.35
CA GLY A 73 1.80 0.63 21.04
C GLY A 73 1.25 -0.79 20.92
N PRO A 74 0.39 -1.05 19.93
CA PRO A 74 -0.23 -2.36 19.72
C PRO A 74 0.78 -3.40 19.20
N SER A 75 0.39 -4.68 19.28
CA SER A 75 1.11 -5.78 18.61
C SER A 75 1.15 -5.56 17.10
N LEU A 76 2.27 -5.90 16.48
CA LEU A 76 2.44 -5.87 15.03
C LEU A 76 2.39 -7.27 14.39
N ILE A 77 2.15 -8.30 15.17
CA ILE A 77 2.01 -9.67 14.68
C ILE A 77 0.70 -9.81 13.89
N GLY A 78 0.81 -10.23 12.64
CA GLY A 78 -0.35 -10.43 11.76
C GLY A 78 -0.96 -9.14 11.16
N VAL A 79 -0.37 -7.96 11.38
CA VAL A 79 -0.91 -6.69 10.83
C VAL A 79 -0.65 -6.52 9.33
N GLY A 80 0.35 -7.22 8.79
CA GLY A 80 0.69 -7.21 7.37
C GLY A 80 1.49 -5.99 6.91
N SER A 81 2.13 -6.13 5.75
CA SER A 81 2.95 -5.07 5.14
C SER A 81 2.14 -3.85 4.70
N ALA A 82 0.85 -4.00 4.37
CA ALA A 82 -0.01 -2.90 3.98
C ALA A 82 -0.17 -1.84 5.09
N ALA A 83 -0.25 -2.28 6.36
CA ALA A 83 -0.31 -1.38 7.51
C ALA A 83 1.01 -0.61 7.69
N VAL A 84 2.16 -1.27 7.47
CA VAL A 84 3.48 -0.63 7.52
C VAL A 84 3.59 0.46 6.46
N VAL A 85 3.23 0.15 5.21
CA VAL A 85 3.23 1.13 4.12
C VAL A 85 2.35 2.33 4.48
N TYR A 86 1.12 2.10 4.91
CA TYR A 86 0.24 3.21 5.29
C TYR A 86 0.85 4.06 6.42
N GLN A 87 1.25 3.46 7.51
CA GLN A 87 1.69 4.18 8.71
C GLN A 87 3.04 4.89 8.51
N VAL A 88 4.00 4.23 7.87
CA VAL A 88 5.37 4.74 7.76
C VAL A 88 5.53 5.65 6.54
N GLU A 89 4.98 5.28 5.37
CA GLU A 89 5.08 6.10 4.16
C GLU A 89 4.22 7.37 4.25
N SER A 90 3.16 7.37 5.05
CA SER A 90 2.42 8.60 5.34
C SER A 90 3.05 9.46 6.44
N GLY A 91 4.17 9.03 7.03
CA GLY A 91 4.88 9.73 8.11
C GLY A 91 4.18 9.70 9.47
N ARG A 92 3.12 8.91 9.65
CA ARG A 92 2.44 8.77 10.94
C ARG A 92 3.32 8.07 11.96
N MET A 93 4.00 7.01 11.55
CA MET A 93 4.98 6.31 12.39
C MET A 93 6.42 6.66 11.96
N PRO A 94 7.35 6.72 12.90
CA PRO A 94 7.20 6.59 14.36
C PRO A 94 6.39 7.74 14.97
N LEU A 95 5.53 7.42 15.95
CA LEU A 95 4.75 8.42 16.67
C LEU A 95 5.66 9.22 17.61
N SER A 96 5.48 10.53 17.70
CA SER A 96 6.28 11.39 18.58
C SER A 96 5.67 11.53 19.96
N ASN A 97 4.35 11.68 20.03
CA ASN A 97 3.59 11.84 21.25
C ASN A 97 2.27 11.07 21.13
N ALA A 98 1.74 10.59 22.26
CA ALA A 98 0.40 10.04 22.30
C ALA A 98 -0.64 11.11 21.89
N SER A 99 -1.53 10.78 20.99
CA SER A 99 -2.58 11.65 20.49
C SER A 99 -3.81 10.83 20.13
N VAL A 100 -4.98 11.48 20.04
CA VAL A 100 -6.24 10.82 19.66
C VAL A 100 -6.14 10.18 18.27
N GLN A 101 -5.31 10.78 17.41
CA GLN A 101 -5.05 10.32 16.06
C GLN A 101 -3.60 10.63 15.67
N ALA A 102 -2.91 9.69 15.04
CA ALA A 102 -1.54 9.89 14.58
C ALA A 102 -1.47 10.91 13.44
N PRO A 103 -0.92 12.12 13.65
CA PRO A 103 -0.85 13.14 12.61
C PRO A 103 0.16 12.74 11.52
N ARG A 104 -0.09 13.18 10.30
CA ARG A 104 0.88 13.07 9.21
C ARG A 104 2.08 13.98 9.50
N LYS A 105 3.28 13.44 9.29
CA LYS A 105 4.56 14.15 9.46
C LYS A 105 5.47 13.90 8.26
N LYS A 106 6.63 14.55 8.26
CA LYS A 106 7.70 14.23 7.29
C LYS A 106 8.10 12.76 7.40
N VAL A 107 8.14 12.07 6.29
CA VAL A 107 8.56 10.66 6.22
C VAL A 107 10.02 10.54 6.63
N LYS A 108 10.32 9.64 7.56
CA LYS A 108 11.66 9.44 8.12
C LYS A 108 12.49 8.43 7.33
N TYR A 109 11.84 7.48 6.67
CA TYR A 109 12.48 6.35 6.01
C TYR A 109 12.37 6.47 4.48
N THR A 110 13.35 5.92 3.76
CA THR A 110 13.26 5.77 2.31
C THR A 110 12.26 4.69 1.93
N ILE A 111 11.78 4.69 0.69
CA ILE A 111 10.85 3.65 0.20
C ILE A 111 11.44 2.25 0.39
N GLY A 112 12.72 2.04 0.07
CA GLY A 112 13.39 0.75 0.28
C GLY A 112 13.41 0.31 1.75
N GLN A 113 13.63 1.23 2.69
CA GLN A 113 13.56 0.93 4.12
C GLN A 113 12.13 0.60 4.58
N ILE A 114 11.13 1.28 4.01
CA ILE A 114 9.72 0.99 4.28
C ILE A 114 9.36 -0.42 3.76
N ASP A 115 9.86 -0.79 2.58
CA ASP A 115 9.66 -2.12 2.02
C ASP A 115 10.34 -3.20 2.88
N GLN A 116 11.56 -2.98 3.34
CA GLN A 116 12.27 -3.88 4.27
C GLN A 116 11.50 -4.04 5.60
N LEU A 117 11.01 -2.95 6.18
CA LEU A 117 10.13 -2.99 7.36
C LEU A 117 8.85 -3.78 7.07
N GLY A 118 8.23 -3.54 5.91
CA GLY A 118 7.04 -4.26 5.46
C GLY A 118 7.26 -5.77 5.34
N VAL A 119 8.37 -6.18 4.71
CA VAL A 119 8.74 -7.61 4.57
C VAL A 119 9.01 -8.25 5.94
N TYR A 120 9.69 -7.55 6.83
CA TYR A 120 9.92 -8.02 8.21
C TYR A 120 8.59 -8.22 8.95
N ILE A 121 7.72 -7.23 9.00
CA ILE A 121 6.43 -7.33 9.70
C ILE A 121 5.54 -8.39 9.05
N GLN A 122 5.55 -8.52 7.71
CA GLN A 122 4.84 -9.57 6.99
C GLN A 122 5.29 -10.98 7.42
N SER A 123 6.58 -11.17 7.75
CA SER A 123 7.12 -12.44 8.22
C SER A 123 6.63 -12.85 9.62
N LEU A 124 6.04 -11.93 10.37
CA LEU A 124 5.56 -12.14 11.74
C LEU A 124 4.08 -12.58 11.83
N GLY A 125 3.64 -13.44 10.95
CA GLY A 125 2.27 -13.98 10.98
C GLY A 125 1.39 -13.51 9.83
N GLY A 126 1.98 -12.89 8.79
CA GLY A 126 1.26 -12.51 7.58
C GLY A 126 0.41 -11.25 7.77
N GLY A 127 -0.75 -11.22 7.13
CA GLY A 127 -1.69 -10.10 7.13
C GLY A 127 -1.87 -9.48 5.74
N PRO A 128 -2.67 -8.41 5.61
CA PRO A 128 -2.90 -7.74 4.34
C PRO A 128 -1.60 -7.24 3.70
N GLN A 129 -1.47 -7.50 2.40
CA GLN A 129 -0.31 -7.10 1.60
C GLN A 129 -0.76 -6.35 0.34
N ILE A 130 -0.06 -5.27 -0.01
CA ILE A 130 -0.30 -4.53 -1.24
C ILE A 130 0.17 -5.41 -2.41
N PRO A 131 -0.67 -5.62 -3.45
CA PRO A 131 -0.28 -6.40 -4.61
C PRO A 131 0.86 -5.70 -5.36
N SER A 132 1.68 -6.48 -6.05
CA SER A 132 2.68 -5.97 -6.98
C SER A 132 2.01 -5.41 -8.24
N GLY A 133 2.69 -4.48 -8.91
CA GLY A 133 2.24 -3.90 -10.18
C GLY A 133 1.68 -2.48 -10.05
N ASN A 134 0.93 -2.05 -11.07
CA ASN A 134 0.37 -0.70 -11.12
C ASN A 134 -0.90 -0.61 -10.27
N LEU A 135 -0.81 0.07 -9.14
CA LEU A 135 -1.91 0.27 -8.19
C LEU A 135 -2.99 1.26 -8.67
N THR A 136 -2.81 1.87 -9.84
CA THR A 136 -3.78 2.75 -10.48
C THR A 136 -4.29 2.17 -11.81
N ASP A 137 -4.06 0.88 -12.05
CA ASP A 137 -4.57 0.16 -13.22
C ASP A 137 -6.03 -0.30 -12.98
N GLY A 138 -6.93 0.67 -12.97
CA GLY A 138 -8.37 0.48 -12.79
C GLY A 138 -9.16 1.47 -13.64
N ASP A 139 -10.45 1.24 -13.80
CA ASP A 139 -11.35 2.15 -14.52
C ASP A 139 -11.62 3.43 -13.73
N LEU A 140 -11.43 4.59 -14.35
CA LEU A 140 -11.57 5.89 -13.68
C LEU A 140 -13.03 6.19 -13.28
N ALA A 141 -13.99 5.88 -14.17
CA ALA A 141 -15.41 6.16 -13.92
C ALA A 141 -15.93 5.26 -12.80
N LYS A 142 -15.56 3.97 -12.82
CA LYS A 142 -15.86 3.02 -11.74
C LYS A 142 -15.21 3.43 -10.42
N GLY A 143 -13.98 3.90 -10.47
CA GLY A 143 -13.28 4.44 -9.29
C GLY A 143 -14.01 5.61 -8.66
N GLY A 144 -14.54 6.52 -9.48
CA GLY A 144 -15.37 7.64 -9.04
C GLY A 144 -16.70 7.21 -8.41
N GLU A 145 -17.37 6.23 -9.00
CA GLU A 145 -18.60 5.63 -8.43
C GLU A 145 -18.32 5.02 -7.05
N LEU A 146 -17.31 4.15 -6.97
CA LEU A 146 -16.93 3.47 -5.73
C LEU A 146 -16.44 4.42 -4.65
N PHE A 147 -15.71 5.46 -5.01
CA PHE A 147 -15.27 6.50 -4.07
C PHE A 147 -16.46 7.27 -3.49
N ARG A 148 -17.40 7.69 -4.32
CA ARG A 148 -18.60 8.39 -3.84
C ARG A 148 -19.45 7.53 -2.90
N THR A 149 -19.54 6.24 -3.18
CA THR A 149 -20.34 5.30 -2.39
C THR A 149 -19.70 4.92 -1.05
N ASN A 150 -18.35 4.75 -1.02
CA ASN A 150 -17.67 4.17 0.12
C ASN A 150 -16.77 5.15 0.90
N CYS A 151 -16.34 6.26 0.29
CA CYS A 151 -15.26 7.07 0.84
C CYS A 151 -15.65 8.53 1.07
N SER A 152 -16.49 9.11 0.20
CA SER A 152 -16.77 10.54 0.19
C SER A 152 -17.46 11.06 1.43
N SER A 153 -18.22 10.23 2.14
CA SER A 153 -18.89 10.61 3.41
C SER A 153 -17.90 11.07 4.49
N CYS A 154 -16.68 10.48 4.50
CA CYS A 154 -15.62 10.86 5.42
C CYS A 154 -14.56 11.75 4.76
N HIS A 155 -14.17 11.44 3.51
CA HIS A 155 -13.05 12.11 2.84
C HIS A 155 -13.47 13.30 1.96
N ASN A 156 -14.77 13.65 1.89
CA ASN A 156 -15.30 14.66 0.98
C ASN A 156 -15.21 14.24 -0.51
N TYR A 157 -16.04 14.81 -1.37
CA TYR A 157 -16.08 14.47 -2.80
C TYR A 157 -14.78 14.76 -3.54
N ALA A 158 -14.07 15.82 -3.11
CA ALA A 158 -12.77 16.21 -3.67
C ALA A 158 -11.58 15.59 -2.93
N GLY A 159 -11.81 14.71 -1.94
CA GLY A 159 -10.74 14.13 -1.15
C GLY A 159 -10.08 15.12 -0.17
N ALA A 160 -10.76 16.22 0.18
CA ALA A 160 -10.25 17.27 1.08
C ALA A 160 -10.19 16.81 2.54
N GLY A 161 -10.81 15.69 2.87
CA GLY A 161 -10.96 15.22 4.24
C GLY A 161 -12.18 15.82 4.94
N GLY A 162 -12.38 15.48 6.21
CA GLY A 162 -13.51 15.97 6.99
C GLY A 162 -13.40 15.64 8.47
N ALA A 163 -14.21 16.33 9.29
CA ALA A 163 -14.29 16.07 10.71
C ALA A 163 -15.03 14.75 10.99
N LEU A 164 -14.58 14.02 11.99
CA LEU A 164 -15.20 12.83 12.52
C LEU A 164 -15.55 13.03 14.00
N THR A 165 -16.23 12.06 14.59
CA THR A 165 -16.58 12.10 16.02
C THR A 165 -15.35 12.03 16.93
N TYR A 166 -15.49 12.51 18.16
CA TYR A 166 -14.46 12.46 19.21
C TYR A 166 -13.14 13.17 18.84
N GLY A 167 -13.22 14.29 18.12
CA GLY A 167 -12.04 15.08 17.74
C GLY A 167 -11.13 14.42 16.69
N LYS A 168 -11.58 13.34 16.06
CA LYS A 168 -10.89 12.71 14.93
C LYS A 168 -11.24 13.42 13.61
N TYR A 169 -10.47 13.12 12.58
CA TYR A 169 -10.71 13.62 11.23
C TYR A 169 -10.30 12.60 10.17
N ALA A 170 -11.03 12.57 9.07
CA ALA A 170 -10.58 11.88 7.87
C ALA A 170 -9.56 12.78 7.15
N PRO A 171 -8.35 12.29 6.87
CA PRO A 171 -7.31 13.14 6.31
C PRO A 171 -7.59 13.52 4.86
N ALA A 172 -7.05 14.67 4.43
CA ALA A 172 -6.98 15.02 3.02
C ALA A 172 -6.14 13.99 2.25
N LEU A 173 -6.60 13.64 1.05
CA LEU A 173 -6.01 12.56 0.24
C LEU A 173 -4.95 13.08 -0.75
N LYS A 174 -4.91 14.37 -1.07
CA LYS A 174 -3.96 14.97 -2.01
C LYS A 174 -2.49 14.57 -1.76
N PRO A 175 -1.99 14.54 -0.52
CA PRO A 175 -0.60 14.16 -0.27
C PRO A 175 -0.37 12.63 -0.17
N ALA A 176 -1.38 11.81 -0.44
CA ALA A 176 -1.26 10.35 -0.33
C ALA A 176 -0.86 9.74 -1.68
N SER A 177 0.20 8.92 -1.69
CA SER A 177 0.56 8.10 -2.85
C SER A 177 -0.49 7.01 -3.10
N ALA A 178 -0.54 6.43 -4.30
CA ALA A 178 -1.40 5.29 -4.60
C ALA A 178 -1.13 4.11 -3.63
N ARG A 179 0.12 3.89 -3.23
CA ARG A 179 0.50 2.87 -2.23
C ARG A 179 -0.12 3.13 -0.87
N VAL A 180 -0.07 4.37 -0.40
CA VAL A 180 -0.66 4.78 0.88
C VAL A 180 -2.18 4.63 0.85
N ILE A 181 -2.83 5.04 -0.24
CA ILE A 181 -4.28 4.88 -0.43
C ILE A 181 -4.66 3.39 -0.40
N TYR A 182 -3.95 2.57 -1.17
CA TYR A 182 -4.19 1.14 -1.24
C TYR A 182 -3.95 0.46 0.13
N GLY A 183 -2.85 0.80 0.79
CA GLY A 183 -2.50 0.32 2.13
C GLY A 183 -3.54 0.68 3.18
N ALA A 184 -4.12 1.90 3.10
CA ALA A 184 -5.20 2.33 3.98
C ALA A 184 -6.46 1.48 3.80
N MET A 185 -6.88 1.22 2.56
CA MET A 185 -8.05 0.36 2.28
C MET A 185 -7.88 -1.06 2.81
N LEU A 186 -6.66 -1.61 2.71
CA LEU A 186 -6.35 -2.96 3.20
C LEU A 186 -6.24 -3.06 4.71
N SER A 187 -5.67 -2.05 5.36
CA SER A 187 -5.37 -2.09 6.81
C SER A 187 -6.49 -1.52 7.68
N GLY A 188 -7.32 -0.62 7.15
CA GLY A 188 -8.39 0.03 7.89
C GLY A 188 -7.87 0.80 9.11
N PRO A 189 -7.04 1.85 8.93
CA PRO A 189 -6.42 2.55 10.05
C PRO A 189 -7.44 3.37 10.86
N GLU A 190 -7.30 3.33 12.17
CA GLU A 190 -8.06 4.13 13.13
C GLU A 190 -9.59 3.95 12.98
N SER A 191 -10.29 4.97 12.47
CA SER A 191 -11.75 4.94 12.24
C SER A 191 -12.13 4.53 10.80
N MET A 192 -11.15 4.33 9.91
CA MET A 192 -11.41 3.86 8.55
C MET A 192 -11.73 2.37 8.54
N PRO A 193 -12.79 1.91 7.87
CA PRO A 193 -13.06 0.48 7.75
C PRO A 193 -11.98 -0.21 6.90
N ARG A 194 -11.77 -1.50 7.18
CA ARG A 194 -10.99 -2.38 6.30
C ARG A 194 -11.89 -2.87 5.17
N PHE A 195 -11.45 -2.71 3.94
CA PHE A 195 -12.17 -3.19 2.77
C PHE A 195 -11.61 -4.55 2.31
N SER A 196 -12.36 -5.60 2.60
CA SER A 196 -12.03 -6.96 2.14
C SER A 196 -12.18 -7.09 0.62
N ASP A 197 -11.60 -8.14 0.03
CA ASP A 197 -11.74 -8.39 -1.41
C ASP A 197 -13.17 -8.78 -1.81
N GLY A 198 -14.00 -9.22 -0.86
CA GLY A 198 -15.43 -9.44 -1.07
C GLY A 198 -16.25 -8.15 -1.15
N GLN A 199 -15.76 -7.05 -0.60
CA GLN A 199 -16.40 -5.73 -0.67
C GLN A 199 -15.86 -4.91 -1.84
N LEU A 200 -14.54 -4.82 -1.95
CA LEU A 200 -13.83 -4.15 -3.01
C LEU A 200 -12.70 -5.07 -3.46
N ASN A 201 -12.78 -5.62 -4.65
CA ASN A 201 -11.73 -6.48 -5.17
C ASN A 201 -10.46 -5.67 -5.53
N THR A 202 -9.40 -6.34 -5.96
CA THR A 202 -8.13 -5.70 -6.29
C THR A 202 -8.26 -4.63 -7.37
N LYS A 203 -9.10 -4.85 -8.39
CA LYS A 203 -9.34 -3.87 -9.46
C LYS A 203 -10.16 -2.67 -8.98
N ASP A 204 -11.14 -2.90 -8.10
CA ASP A 204 -11.93 -1.83 -7.50
C ASP A 204 -11.05 -0.90 -6.64
N LYS A 205 -10.16 -1.47 -5.84
CA LYS A 205 -9.19 -0.69 -5.05
C LYS A 205 -8.24 0.11 -5.95
N ALA A 206 -7.77 -0.48 -7.05
CA ALA A 206 -6.93 0.22 -8.03
C ALA A 206 -7.71 1.33 -8.75
N ALA A 207 -8.98 1.11 -9.08
CA ALA A 207 -9.86 2.11 -9.66
C ALA A 207 -10.09 3.30 -8.71
N ILE A 208 -10.32 3.03 -7.42
CA ILE A 208 -10.43 4.07 -6.38
C ILE A 208 -9.12 4.84 -6.25
N ALA A 209 -7.97 4.16 -6.19
CA ALA A 209 -6.67 4.82 -6.09
C ALA A 209 -6.40 5.72 -7.30
N ARG A 210 -6.72 5.27 -8.51
CA ARG A 210 -6.66 6.08 -9.74
C ARG A 210 -7.55 7.31 -9.66
N TYR A 211 -8.80 7.13 -9.25
CA TYR A 211 -9.74 8.26 -9.13
C TYR A 211 -9.28 9.28 -8.10
N VAL A 212 -8.81 8.84 -6.94
CA VAL A 212 -8.29 9.76 -5.90
C VAL A 212 -7.09 10.55 -6.43
N GLN A 213 -6.15 9.91 -7.13
CA GLN A 213 -5.03 10.62 -7.77
C GLN A 213 -5.52 11.63 -8.80
N PHE A 214 -6.51 11.27 -9.61
CA PHE A 214 -7.11 12.17 -10.59
C PHE A 214 -7.77 13.37 -9.94
N VAL A 215 -8.72 13.17 -9.01
CA VAL A 215 -9.52 14.26 -8.43
C VAL A 215 -8.71 15.20 -7.54
N THR A 216 -7.69 14.68 -6.86
CA THR A 216 -6.86 15.49 -5.95
C THR A 216 -5.70 16.23 -6.64
N HIS A 217 -5.36 15.86 -7.88
CA HIS A 217 -4.29 16.49 -8.68
C HIS A 217 -4.81 17.09 -9.98
N ALA A 218 -6.12 17.16 -10.17
CA ALA A 218 -6.70 17.86 -11.31
C ALA A 218 -6.21 19.33 -11.32
N SER A 219 -5.79 19.81 -12.49
CA SER A 219 -5.46 21.20 -12.69
C SER A 219 -6.76 22.00 -12.80
N ASP A 220 -6.83 23.15 -12.14
CA ASP A 220 -7.92 24.07 -12.34
C ASP A 220 -7.83 24.71 -13.72
N PRO A 221 -8.91 24.68 -14.53
CA PRO A 221 -8.90 25.32 -15.83
C PRO A 221 -8.92 26.86 -15.78
N GLY A 222 -8.89 27.42 -14.59
CA GLY A 222 -8.91 28.84 -14.31
C GLY A 222 -9.84 29.18 -13.15
N GLY A 223 -9.72 30.40 -12.61
CA GLY A 223 -10.49 30.85 -11.45
C GLY A 223 -9.85 30.49 -10.10
N SER A 224 -10.63 30.63 -9.02
CA SER A 224 -10.22 30.28 -7.65
C SER A 224 -10.86 28.96 -7.23
N ALA A 225 -10.05 27.99 -6.91
CA ALA A 225 -10.50 26.65 -6.50
C ALA A 225 -11.19 26.61 -5.12
N LEU A 226 -11.14 27.69 -4.32
CA LEU A 226 -11.71 27.78 -2.97
C LEU A 226 -11.42 26.53 -2.09
N GLY A 227 -10.24 25.93 -2.27
CA GLY A 227 -9.78 24.76 -1.53
C GLY A 227 -10.39 23.43 -1.96
N HIS A 228 -11.12 23.37 -3.05
CA HIS A 228 -11.81 22.15 -3.55
C HIS A 228 -12.82 21.55 -2.57
N PHE A 229 -13.45 22.38 -1.74
CA PHE A 229 -14.47 21.89 -0.79
C PHE A 229 -15.82 21.57 -1.47
N GLY A 230 -15.95 21.84 -2.76
CA GLY A 230 -17.15 21.57 -3.55
C GLY A 230 -18.08 22.80 -3.67
N PRO A 231 -19.33 22.59 -4.13
CA PRO A 231 -20.19 23.69 -4.58
C PRO A 231 -20.69 24.61 -3.47
N VAL A 232 -20.60 24.22 -2.19
CA VAL A 232 -21.13 25.02 -1.08
C VAL A 232 -20.36 26.33 -0.90
N PRO A 233 -19.01 26.34 -0.71
CA PRO A 233 -18.26 27.59 -0.62
C PRO A 233 -18.30 28.40 -1.93
N GLU A 234 -18.29 27.72 -3.08
CA GLU A 234 -18.41 28.37 -4.38
C GLU A 234 -19.76 29.08 -4.52
N GLY A 235 -20.86 28.38 -4.21
CA GLY A 235 -22.21 28.97 -4.20
C GLY A 235 -22.36 30.10 -3.23
N LEU A 236 -21.76 30.00 -2.04
CA LEU A 236 -21.78 31.09 -1.06
C LEU A 236 -21.10 32.35 -1.58
N VAL A 237 -19.90 32.21 -2.18
CA VAL A 237 -19.16 33.34 -2.75
C VAL A 237 -19.96 34.00 -3.90
N ILE A 238 -20.47 33.18 -4.83
CA ILE A 238 -21.28 33.66 -5.97
C ILE A 238 -22.53 34.41 -5.45
N PHE A 239 -23.22 33.85 -4.45
CA PHE A 239 -24.40 34.46 -3.88
C PHE A 239 -24.08 35.81 -3.21
N LEU A 240 -23.09 35.88 -2.32
CA LEU A 240 -22.72 37.09 -1.61
C LEU A 240 -22.21 38.17 -2.57
N VAL A 241 -21.34 37.84 -3.51
CA VAL A 241 -20.82 38.80 -4.49
C VAL A 241 -21.92 39.23 -5.47
N GLY A 242 -22.71 38.27 -6.00
CA GLY A 242 -23.77 38.54 -6.92
C GLY A 242 -24.90 39.42 -6.30
N MET A 243 -25.36 39.06 -5.11
CA MET A 243 -26.35 39.84 -4.39
C MET A 243 -25.84 41.25 -4.01
N GLY A 244 -24.60 41.34 -3.53
CA GLY A 244 -23.95 42.62 -3.24
C GLY A 244 -23.85 43.49 -4.48
N ALA A 245 -23.47 42.99 -5.61
CA ALA A 245 -23.43 43.71 -6.88
C ALA A 245 -24.82 44.18 -7.30
N LEU A 246 -25.85 43.35 -7.18
CA LEU A 246 -27.23 43.72 -7.51
C LEU A 246 -27.73 44.89 -6.59
N VAL A 247 -27.46 44.80 -5.28
CA VAL A 247 -27.81 45.85 -4.35
C VAL A 247 -27.12 47.19 -4.71
N VAL A 248 -25.82 47.15 -5.00
CA VAL A 248 -25.07 48.35 -5.41
C VAL A 248 -25.65 48.94 -6.70
N VAL A 249 -25.94 48.11 -7.71
CA VAL A 249 -26.54 48.59 -8.96
C VAL A 249 -27.93 49.17 -8.76
N THR A 250 -28.79 48.56 -7.95
CA THR A 250 -30.15 49.08 -7.66
C THR A 250 -30.11 50.39 -6.90
N LEU A 251 -29.22 50.53 -5.90
CA LEU A 251 -29.00 51.79 -5.17
C LEU A 251 -28.46 52.88 -6.11
N TRP A 252 -27.55 52.54 -7.02
CA TRP A 252 -27.02 53.49 -7.99
C TRP A 252 -28.08 53.99 -8.98
N ILE A 253 -28.95 53.09 -9.47
CA ILE A 253 -30.06 53.45 -10.35
C ILE A 253 -31.04 54.34 -9.57
N GLY A 254 -31.44 53.96 -8.34
CA GLY A 254 -32.35 54.72 -7.51
C GLY A 254 -31.83 56.12 -7.11
N ALA A 255 -30.51 56.27 -6.97
CA ALA A 255 -29.89 57.57 -6.69
C ALA A 255 -29.83 58.50 -7.90
N ARG A 256 -30.09 57.98 -9.11
CA ARG A 256 -30.11 58.78 -10.36
C ARG A 256 -31.51 59.03 -10.93
N ALA A 257 -32.53 58.41 -10.34
CA ALA A 257 -33.94 58.66 -10.64
C ALA A 257 -34.48 59.81 -9.80
#